data_1b4eba3ca448725826e7ada4db045f6d
#
_entry.id   1b4eba3ca448725826e7ada4db045f6d
#
_cell.length_a   1.000
_cell.length_b   1.000
_cell.length_c   1.000
_cell.angle_alpha   90.00
_cell.angle_beta   90.00
_cell.angle_gamma   90.00
#
_symmetry.space_group_name_H-M   'P 1'
#
loop_
_entity.id
_entity.type
_entity.pdbx_description
1 polymer ?
#
loop_
_entity_poly.entity_id
_entity_poly.type
_entity_poly.pdbx_seq_one_letter_code
_entity_poly.pdbx_strand_id
1 'polypeptide(L)'
;MERRAIIDIGSNSVRLIIYKINRDSTFKVLNEAKRTIRLGSYLTENDYLADNGLDILLKVLRVFKSICERYDVIEIYVVATEAIRRSINKNDLCNKVK
;
A
#
# COMPACT_ATOMS: atom_id res chain seq x y z
N MET A 1 -12.37 18.67 7.82
CA MET A 1 -11.16 18.54 6.99
C MET A 1 -10.90 17.08 6.71
N GLU A 2 -10.65 16.77 5.45
CA GLU A 2 -10.54 15.41 5.02
C GLU A 2 -9.15 14.85 5.21
N ARG A 3 -9.08 13.63 5.72
CA ARG A 3 -7.84 12.87 5.85
C ARG A 3 -7.84 11.74 4.84
N ARG A 4 -6.76 11.64 4.10
CA ARG A 4 -6.58 10.61 3.08
C ARG A 4 -5.23 9.96 3.23
N ALA A 5 -5.06 8.80 2.59
CA ALA A 5 -3.82 8.06 2.63
C ALA A 5 -3.43 7.58 1.24
N ILE A 6 -2.14 7.44 1.04
CA ILE A 6 -1.56 6.80 -0.14
C ILE A 6 -0.71 5.64 0.36
N ILE A 7 -0.94 4.46 -0.22
CA ILE A 7 -0.07 3.31 -0.02
C ILE A 7 0.66 3.07 -1.33
N ASP A 8 1.97 3.18 -1.29
CA ASP A 8 2.84 3.00 -2.46
C ASP A 8 3.55 1.65 -2.33
N ILE A 9 3.23 0.72 -3.22
CA ILE A 9 3.80 -0.63 -3.21
C ILE A 9 4.89 -0.69 -4.26
N GLY A 10 6.13 -0.62 -3.79
CA GLY A 10 7.29 -0.76 -4.65
C GLY A 10 7.91 -2.15 -4.57
N SER A 11 8.88 -2.40 -5.42
CA SER A 11 9.59 -3.68 -5.43
C SER A 11 10.44 -3.90 -4.18
N ASN A 12 10.88 -2.84 -3.55
CA ASN A 12 11.73 -2.92 -2.36
C ASN A 12 10.96 -2.62 -1.07
N SER A 13 10.11 -1.60 -1.10
CA SER A 13 9.44 -1.10 0.11
C SER A 13 7.97 -0.81 -0.16
N VAL A 14 7.17 -0.90 0.89
CA VAL A 14 5.79 -0.42 0.90
C VAL A 14 5.73 0.79 1.83
N ARG A 15 5.16 1.88 1.35
CA ARG A 15 5.10 3.13 2.10
C ARG A 15 3.65 3.58 2.29
N LEU A 16 3.35 4.06 3.47
CA LEU A 16 2.08 4.69 3.79
C LEU A 16 2.33 6.17 4.08
N ILE A 17 1.51 7.04 3.48
CA ILE A 17 1.51 8.46 3.76
C ILE A 17 0.08 8.86 4.10
N ILE A 18 -0.12 9.43 5.28
CA ILE A 18 -1.42 9.97 5.71
C ILE A 18 -1.31 11.47 5.69
N TYR A 19 -2.25 12.12 5.02
CA TYR A 19 -2.26 13.57 4.88
C TYR A 19 -3.66 14.13 5.08
N LYS A 20 -3.70 15.42 5.41
CA LYS A 20 -4.92 16.19 5.59
C LYS A 20 -4.97 17.28 4.54
N ILE A 21 -6.13 17.44 3.91
CA ILE A 21 -6.37 18.50 2.95
C ILE A 21 -6.99 19.67 3.69
N ASN A 22 -6.35 20.84 3.62
CA ASN A 22 -6.84 22.07 4.23
C ASN A 22 -7.83 22.78 3.30
N ARG A 23 -8.56 23.76 3.85
CA ARG A 23 -9.56 24.51 3.08
C ARG A 23 -8.99 25.29 1.91
N ASP A 24 -7.74 25.72 2.01
CA ASP A 24 -7.05 26.46 0.96
C ASP A 24 -6.40 25.56 -0.10
N SER A 25 -6.75 24.29 -0.12
CA SER A 25 -6.21 23.27 -1.02
C SER A 25 -4.76 22.86 -0.76
N THR A 26 -4.15 23.37 0.31
CA THR A 26 -2.86 22.86 0.75
C THR A 26 -3.05 21.55 1.51
N PHE A 27 -2.00 20.76 1.63
CA PHE A 27 -2.06 19.53 2.41
C PHE A 27 -0.92 19.47 3.43
N LYS A 28 -1.17 18.73 4.49
CA LYS A 28 -0.18 18.50 5.55
C LYS A 28 -0.04 17.01 5.78
N VAL A 29 1.18 16.51 5.79
CA VAL A 29 1.46 15.11 6.13
C VAL A 29 1.30 14.94 7.64
N LEU A 30 0.44 14.00 8.04
CA LEU A 30 0.17 13.69 9.43
C LEU A 30 1.02 12.55 9.95
N ASN A 31 1.28 11.55 9.11
CA ASN A 31 2.10 10.41 9.47
C ASN A 31 2.64 9.72 8.22
N GLU A 32 3.76 9.07 8.38
CA GLU A 32 4.37 8.22 7.36
C GLU A 32 4.85 6.94 7.99
N ALA A 33 4.74 5.84 7.26
CA ALA A 33 5.29 4.56 7.67
C ALA A 33 5.89 3.88 6.45
N LYS A 34 6.95 3.11 6.67
CA LYS A 34 7.65 2.41 5.60
C LYS A 34 8.04 1.02 6.09
N ARG A 35 7.85 0.02 5.23
CA ARG A 35 8.31 -1.34 5.49
C ARG A 35 9.11 -1.83 4.29
N THR A 36 10.34 -2.23 4.53
CA THR A 36 11.20 -2.81 3.50
C THR A 36 10.98 -4.31 3.49
N ILE A 37 10.30 -4.81 2.46
CA ILE A 37 9.92 -6.23 2.37
C ILE A 37 10.44 -6.91 1.10
N ARG A 38 11.03 -6.16 0.18
CA ARG A 38 11.70 -6.66 -1.02
C ARG A 38 10.82 -7.59 -1.85
N LEU A 39 9.61 -7.12 -2.20
CA LEU A 39 8.66 -7.89 -2.98
C LEU A 39 9.23 -8.38 -4.32
N GLY A 40 10.14 -7.61 -4.92
CA GLY A 40 10.77 -8.01 -6.18
C GLY A 40 11.46 -9.37 -6.11
N SER A 41 11.97 -9.75 -4.93
CA SER A 41 12.62 -11.05 -4.75
C SER A 41 11.63 -12.22 -4.69
N TYR A 42 10.34 -11.94 -4.56
CA TYR A 42 9.29 -12.95 -4.50
C TYR A 42 8.52 -13.07 -5.82
N LEU A 43 8.90 -12.32 -6.85
CA LEU A 43 8.27 -12.44 -8.16
C LEU A 43 8.78 -13.69 -8.86
N THR A 44 7.84 -14.46 -9.44
CA THR A 44 8.19 -15.63 -10.24
C THR A 44 8.52 -15.22 -11.67
N GLU A 45 9.02 -16.17 -12.48
CA GLU A 45 9.31 -15.95 -13.89
C GLU A 45 8.08 -15.52 -14.70
N ASN A 46 6.88 -15.89 -14.24
CA ASN A 46 5.62 -15.57 -14.89
C ASN A 46 4.95 -14.34 -14.29
N ASP A 47 5.67 -13.51 -13.56
CA ASP A 47 5.17 -12.30 -12.91
C ASP A 47 4.11 -12.57 -11.84
N TYR A 48 4.06 -13.77 -11.27
CA TYR A 48 3.25 -14.04 -10.10
C TYR A 48 4.02 -13.69 -8.84
N LEU A 49 3.33 -13.23 -7.82
CA LEU A 49 3.94 -13.05 -6.52
C LEU A 49 3.88 -14.39 -5.78
N ALA A 50 5.01 -14.89 -5.30
CA ALA A 50 5.06 -16.13 -4.55
C ALA A 50 4.23 -16.02 -3.26
N ASP A 51 3.67 -17.13 -2.79
CA ASP A 51 2.75 -17.15 -1.64
C ASP A 51 3.33 -16.49 -0.39
N ASN A 52 4.59 -16.74 -0.08
CA ASN A 52 5.23 -16.13 1.07
C ASN A 52 5.39 -14.61 0.90
N GLY A 53 5.65 -14.13 -0.30
CA GLY A 53 5.68 -12.69 -0.59
C GLY A 53 4.30 -12.07 -0.46
N LEU A 54 3.27 -12.77 -0.94
CA LEU A 54 1.89 -12.34 -0.82
C LEU A 54 1.48 -12.21 0.66
N ASP A 55 1.84 -13.18 1.48
CA ASP A 55 1.54 -13.17 2.91
C ASP A 55 2.21 -11.98 3.61
N ILE A 56 3.46 -11.69 3.29
CA ILE A 56 4.18 -10.55 3.85
C ILE A 56 3.48 -9.25 3.46
N LEU A 57 3.13 -9.10 2.19
CA LEU A 57 2.43 -7.91 1.70
C LEU A 57 1.10 -7.72 2.41
N LEU A 58 0.30 -8.78 2.53
CA LEU A 58 -1.00 -8.69 3.21
C LEU A 58 -0.87 -8.28 4.67
N LYS A 59 0.15 -8.77 5.37
CA LYS A 59 0.39 -8.36 6.76
C LYS A 59 0.70 -6.88 6.86
N VAL A 60 1.54 -6.36 5.97
CA VAL A 60 1.88 -4.94 5.94
C VAL A 60 0.65 -4.09 5.64
N LEU A 61 -0.15 -4.51 4.66
CA LEU A 61 -1.36 -3.78 4.29
C LEU A 61 -2.38 -3.74 5.42
N ARG A 62 -2.51 -4.82 6.19
CA ARG A 62 -3.38 -4.86 7.37
C ARG A 62 -2.92 -3.88 8.44
N VAL A 63 -1.61 -3.81 8.69
CA VAL A 63 -1.05 -2.84 9.64
C VAL A 63 -1.31 -1.42 9.17
N PHE A 64 -1.09 -1.14 7.88
CA PHE A 64 -1.33 0.19 7.32
C PHE A 64 -2.80 0.58 7.38
N LYS A 65 -3.70 -0.36 7.09
CA LYS A 65 -5.15 -0.14 7.21
C LYS A 65 -5.53 0.22 8.65
N SER A 66 -4.97 -0.49 9.62
CA SER A 66 -5.20 -0.21 11.03
C SER A 66 -4.75 1.20 11.43
N ILE A 67 -3.59 1.63 10.91
CA ILE A 67 -3.12 3.00 11.14
C ILE A 67 -4.08 4.01 10.52
N CYS A 68 -4.55 3.77 9.31
CA CYS A 68 -5.52 4.64 8.64
C CYS A 68 -6.80 4.77 9.45
N GLU A 69 -7.29 3.69 10.02
CA GLU A 69 -8.50 3.71 10.86
C GLU A 69 -8.31 4.60 12.09
N ARG A 70 -7.13 4.56 12.71
CA ARG A 70 -6.82 5.42 13.88
C ARG A 70 -6.82 6.90 13.53
N TYR A 71 -6.49 7.24 12.29
CA TYR A 71 -6.45 8.62 11.82
C TYR A 71 -7.76 9.07 11.17
N ASP A 72 -8.78 8.22 11.17
CA ASP A 72 -10.08 8.52 10.54
C ASP A 72 -9.93 8.87 9.06
N VAL A 73 -9.08 8.14 8.36
CA VAL A 73 -8.88 8.30 6.93
C VAL A 73 -10.14 7.88 6.19
N ILE A 74 -10.64 8.74 5.30
CA ILE A 74 -11.87 8.48 4.55
C ILE A 74 -11.61 7.76 3.22
N GLU A 75 -10.39 7.84 2.70
CA GLU A 75 -10.08 7.28 1.40
C GLU A 75 -8.62 6.88 1.35
N ILE A 76 -8.35 5.69 0.81
CA ILE A 76 -7.00 5.16 0.66
C ILE A 76 -6.75 4.92 -0.82
N TYR A 77 -5.70 5.56 -1.35
CA TYR A 77 -5.23 5.33 -2.71
C TYR A 77 -4.06 4.35 -2.67
N VAL A 78 -4.15 3.30 -3.47
CA VAL A 78 -3.07 2.31 -3.57
C VAL A 78 -2.44 2.45 -4.95
N VAL A 79 -1.12 2.67 -4.98
CA VAL A 79 -0.34 2.72 -6.21
C VAL A 79 0.75 1.67 -6.14
N ALA A 80 1.17 1.16 -7.29
CA ALA A 80 2.18 0.12 -7.36
C ALA A 80 3.03 0.30 -8.61
N THR A 81 4.28 -0.16 -8.56
CA THR A 81 5.12 -0.24 -9.75
C THR A 81 4.45 -1.16 -10.77
N GLU A 82 4.81 -1.03 -12.05
CA GLU A 82 4.18 -1.81 -13.11
C GLU A 82 4.32 -3.32 -12.87
N ALA A 83 5.51 -3.79 -12.52
CA ALA A 83 5.75 -5.21 -12.26
C ALA A 83 4.91 -5.72 -11.09
N ILE A 84 4.85 -4.97 -10.00
CA ILE A 84 4.04 -5.34 -8.82
C ILE A 84 2.56 -5.28 -9.15
N ARG A 85 2.12 -4.26 -9.89
CA ARG A 85 0.72 -4.14 -10.30
C ARG A 85 0.28 -5.32 -11.15
N ARG A 86 1.13 -5.78 -12.07
CA ARG A 86 0.84 -6.96 -12.90
C ARG A 86 0.73 -8.20 -12.03
N SER A 87 1.63 -8.38 -11.06
CA SER A 87 1.58 -9.53 -10.16
C SER A 87 0.35 -9.52 -9.27
N ILE A 88 -0.06 -8.33 -8.78
CA ILE A 88 -1.28 -8.16 -7.99
C ILE A 88 -2.50 -8.58 -8.81
N ASN A 89 -2.58 -8.18 -10.07
CA ASN A 89 -3.69 -8.55 -10.95
C ASN A 89 -3.74 -10.05 -11.17
N LYS A 90 -2.59 -10.69 -11.38
CA LYS A 90 -2.53 -12.15 -11.57
C LYS A 90 -2.91 -12.92 -10.31
N ASN A 91 -2.49 -12.43 -9.15
CA ASN A 91 -2.79 -13.06 -7.86
C ASN A 91 -4.18 -12.70 -7.34
N ASP A 92 -4.90 -11.84 -8.05
CA ASP A 92 -6.22 -11.34 -7.62
C ASP A 92 -6.18 -10.68 -6.23
N LEU A 93 -5.08 -10.01 -5.94
CA LEU A 93 -4.83 -9.42 -4.63
C LEU A 93 -5.84 -8.33 -4.30
N CYS A 94 -6.34 -7.60 -5.29
CA CYS A 94 -7.31 -6.54 -5.08
C CYS A 94 -8.55 -7.04 -4.34
N ASN A 95 -8.97 -8.26 -4.61
CA ASN A 95 -10.13 -8.86 -3.96
C ASN A 95 -9.83 -9.33 -2.54
N LYS A 96 -8.58 -9.63 -2.24
CA LYS A 96 -8.15 -10.09 -0.92
C LYS A 96 -7.93 -8.96 0.07
N VAL A 97 -7.65 -7.76 -0.42
CA VAL A 97 -7.32 -6.60 0.41
C VAL A 97 -8.56 -5.79 0.79
N LYS A 98 -9.61 -5.93 0.03
CA LYS A 98 -10.87 -5.22 0.32
C LYS A 98 -11.49 -5.65 1.66
#